data_e5b67bb57ff148e98f0ccf76698a8fb5
#
_entry.id   e5b67bb57ff148e98f0ccf76698a8fb5
#
_cell.length_a   1.000
_cell.length_b   1.000
_cell.length_c   1.000
_cell.angle_alpha   90.00
_cell.angle_beta   90.00
_cell.angle_gamma   90.00
#
_symmetry.space_group_name_H-M   'P 1'
#
loop_
_entity.id
_entity.type
_entity.pdbx_description
1 polymer ?
#
loop_
_entity_poly.entity_id
_entity_poly.type
_entity_poly.pdbx_seq_one_letter_code
_entity_poly.pdbx_strand_id
1 'polypeptide(L)'
;LRNIMTANGFMPVAAAAFVGEHSFSRTLGAGRPNAEDLALMDSFARDTAQTLEGLAALPAVPVSVAGEEPIRPYYTPRDRHGAPINILKVKPKTDMALCGGCGLCAARCPMGSIDPADVSQVKGICIKCCACVKGCPSGAKYFDDPGYLYHQHELEEIYARPAENALFI
;
A
#
# COMPACT_ATOMS: atom_id res chain seq x y z
N LEU A 1 1.29 -13.14 7.57
CA LEU A 1 2.74 -13.01 7.44
C LEU A 1 3.46 -13.83 8.51
N ARG A 2 3.13 -13.66 9.84
CA ARG A 2 3.77 -14.39 10.95
C ARG A 2 3.85 -15.90 10.70
N ASN A 3 2.72 -16.54 10.38
CA ASN A 3 2.66 -18.00 10.19
C ASN A 3 3.51 -18.47 9.00
N ILE A 4 3.57 -17.66 7.92
CA ILE A 4 4.43 -17.95 6.77
C ILE A 4 5.91 -17.88 7.19
N MET A 5 6.31 -16.86 7.93
CA MET A 5 7.68 -16.74 8.43
C MET A 5 8.04 -17.90 9.34
N THR A 6 7.17 -18.23 10.32
CA THR A 6 7.40 -19.35 11.24
C THR A 6 7.52 -20.68 10.51
N ALA A 7 6.66 -20.94 9.52
CA ALA A 7 6.74 -22.17 8.72
C ALA A 7 8.04 -22.28 7.88
N ASN A 8 8.72 -21.16 7.65
CA ASN A 8 10.01 -21.08 6.95
C ASN A 8 11.20 -20.95 7.92
N GLY A 9 11.04 -21.27 9.20
CA GLY A 9 12.12 -21.34 10.17
C GLY A 9 12.51 -20.02 10.82
N PHE A 10 11.73 -18.93 10.62
CA PHE A 10 11.93 -17.69 11.35
C PHE A 10 11.17 -17.68 12.67
N MET A 11 11.70 -16.98 13.66
CA MET A 11 11.04 -16.75 14.95
C MET A 11 10.68 -15.26 15.07
N PRO A 12 9.47 -14.85 14.67
CA PRO A 12 9.02 -13.47 14.86
C PRO A 12 8.88 -13.12 16.33
N VAL A 13 9.64 -12.13 16.80
CA VAL A 13 9.65 -11.67 18.21
C VAL A 13 8.78 -10.44 18.44
N ALA A 14 8.51 -9.66 17.39
CA ALA A 14 7.62 -8.52 17.40
C ALA A 14 6.96 -8.37 16.04
N ALA A 15 5.81 -7.70 16.01
CA ALA A 15 5.11 -7.36 14.77
C ALA A 15 4.37 -6.03 14.94
N ALA A 16 4.18 -5.30 13.85
CA ALA A 16 3.35 -4.10 13.83
C ALA A 16 2.62 -3.95 12.51
N ALA A 17 1.48 -3.26 12.55
CA ALA A 17 0.77 -2.76 11.39
C ALA A 17 0.58 -1.25 11.54
N PHE A 18 1.21 -0.47 10.67
CA PHE A 18 1.09 0.98 10.65
C PHE A 18 0.21 1.44 9.51
N VAL A 19 -0.64 2.42 9.78
CA VAL A 19 -1.53 3.00 8.78
C VAL A 19 -0.72 3.87 7.83
N GLY A 20 -0.96 3.69 6.53
CA GLY A 20 -0.40 4.52 5.47
C GLY A 20 -1.49 5.02 4.53
N GLU A 21 -1.19 6.06 3.79
CA GLU A 21 -2.09 6.57 2.76
C GLU A 21 -2.35 5.52 1.69
N HIS A 22 -3.63 5.29 1.37
CA HIS A 22 -4.02 4.30 0.37
C HIS A 22 -3.59 4.74 -1.03
N SER A 23 -3.04 3.82 -1.83
CA SER A 23 -2.50 4.15 -3.16
C SER A 23 -3.55 4.73 -4.13
N PHE A 24 -4.76 4.18 -4.18
CA PHE A 24 -5.80 4.62 -5.10
C PHE A 24 -6.55 5.86 -4.63
N SER A 25 -6.61 6.10 -3.32
CA SER A 25 -7.43 7.13 -2.70
C SER A 25 -6.60 8.33 -2.28
N ARG A 26 -7.21 9.50 -2.26
CA ARG A 26 -6.69 10.73 -1.64
C ARG A 26 -7.32 11.00 -0.27
N THR A 27 -8.29 10.19 0.14
CA THR A 27 -9.02 10.35 1.40
C THR A 27 -8.70 9.26 2.41
N LEU A 28 -8.52 7.99 1.96
CA LEU A 28 -8.21 6.88 2.85
C LEU A 28 -6.79 6.97 3.39
N GLY A 29 -6.68 7.12 4.70
CA GLY A 29 -5.41 7.29 5.39
C GLY A 29 -4.66 8.55 4.97
N ALA A 30 -5.36 9.58 4.48
CA ALA A 30 -4.75 10.83 4.03
C ALA A 30 -3.86 11.43 5.11
N GLY A 31 -2.64 11.82 4.73
CA GLY A 31 -1.65 12.36 5.64
C GLY A 31 -1.01 11.33 6.61
N ARG A 32 -1.27 10.02 6.40
CA ARG A 32 -0.63 8.96 7.20
C ARG A 32 0.52 8.29 6.42
N PRO A 33 1.67 7.94 7.09
CA PRO A 33 1.90 8.17 8.52
C PRO A 33 2.10 9.64 8.86
N ASN A 34 1.51 10.10 9.97
CA ASN A 34 1.72 11.44 10.52
C ASN A 34 2.84 11.45 11.57
N ALA A 35 3.06 12.58 12.25
CA ALA A 35 4.12 12.70 13.25
C ALA A 35 3.94 11.75 14.45
N GLU A 36 2.70 11.49 14.85
CA GLU A 36 2.38 10.56 15.94
C GLU A 36 2.67 9.12 15.51
N ASP A 37 2.33 8.74 14.28
CA ASP A 37 2.67 7.43 13.71
C ASP A 37 4.17 7.22 13.66
N LEU A 38 4.92 8.23 13.22
CA LEU A 38 6.39 8.15 13.16
C LEU A 38 7.00 8.01 14.56
N ALA A 39 6.51 8.75 15.54
CA ALA A 39 6.95 8.62 16.92
C ALA A 39 6.63 7.20 17.48
N LEU A 40 5.47 6.65 17.13
CA LEU A 40 5.09 5.28 17.51
C LEU A 40 5.99 4.24 16.82
N MET A 41 6.35 4.43 15.55
CA MET A 41 7.30 3.58 14.83
C MET A 41 8.68 3.60 15.50
N ASP A 42 9.17 4.78 15.91
CA ASP A 42 10.44 4.93 16.63
C ASP A 42 10.42 4.24 18.00
N SER A 43 9.30 4.36 18.75
CA SER A 43 9.14 3.66 20.01
C SER A 43 9.15 2.15 19.81
N PHE A 44 8.34 1.65 18.87
CA PHE A 44 8.28 0.23 18.54
C PHE A 44 9.65 -0.34 18.16
N ALA A 45 10.45 0.42 17.37
CA ALA A 45 11.79 0.01 16.98
C ALA A 45 12.72 -0.11 18.20
N ARG A 46 12.69 0.87 19.11
CA ARG A 46 13.48 0.82 20.37
C ARG A 46 13.08 -0.33 21.26
N ASP A 47 11.78 -0.51 21.48
CA ASP A 47 11.24 -1.57 22.34
C ASP A 47 11.59 -2.96 21.79
N THR A 48 11.51 -3.12 20.46
CA THR A 48 11.92 -4.35 19.77
C THR A 48 13.43 -4.60 19.92
N ALA A 49 14.26 -3.57 19.78
CA ALA A 49 15.71 -3.69 19.97
C ALA A 49 16.05 -4.11 21.42
N GLN A 50 15.43 -3.48 22.42
CA GLN A 50 15.61 -3.84 23.84
C GLN A 50 15.17 -5.27 24.10
N THR A 51 14.03 -5.71 23.55
CA THR A 51 13.55 -7.08 23.65
C THR A 51 14.60 -8.06 23.10
N LEU A 52 15.13 -7.77 21.92
CA LEU A 52 16.15 -8.62 21.28
C LEU A 52 17.46 -8.70 22.09
N GLU A 53 17.93 -7.55 22.61
CA GLU A 53 19.13 -7.49 23.45
C GLU A 53 18.98 -8.26 24.77
N GLY A 54 17.75 -8.31 25.33
CA GLY A 54 17.43 -9.03 26.55
C GLY A 54 17.22 -10.54 26.37
N LEU A 55 17.17 -11.06 25.14
CA LEU A 55 16.94 -12.48 24.87
C LEU A 55 18.19 -13.32 25.18
N ALA A 56 18.12 -14.14 26.22
CA ALA A 56 19.15 -15.18 26.47
C ALA A 56 19.06 -16.35 25.47
N ALA A 57 17.88 -16.61 24.91
CA ALA A 57 17.60 -17.63 23.89
C ALA A 57 16.36 -17.21 23.08
N LEU A 58 16.18 -17.80 21.89
CA LEU A 58 14.97 -17.57 21.11
C LEU A 58 13.71 -18.03 21.88
N PRO A 59 12.61 -17.27 21.83
CA PRO A 59 11.34 -17.70 22.42
C PRO A 59 10.89 -19.06 21.88
N ALA A 60 10.18 -19.83 22.72
CA ALA A 60 9.64 -21.12 22.29
C ALA A 60 8.46 -20.98 21.30
N VAL A 61 7.80 -19.81 21.30
CA VAL A 61 6.66 -19.50 20.44
C VAL A 61 6.83 -18.12 19.81
N PRO A 62 6.34 -17.90 18.58
CA PRO A 62 6.39 -16.59 17.95
C PRO A 62 5.43 -15.60 18.63
N VAL A 63 5.68 -14.30 18.43
CA VAL A 63 4.80 -13.23 18.91
C VAL A 63 3.34 -13.50 18.52
N SER A 64 2.42 -13.25 19.44
CA SER A 64 0.98 -13.34 19.16
C SER A 64 0.54 -12.13 18.38
N VAL A 65 -0.16 -12.34 17.26
CA VAL A 65 -0.71 -11.27 16.41
C VAL A 65 -2.19 -11.51 16.14
N ALA A 66 -2.96 -10.43 16.00
CA ALA A 66 -4.33 -10.53 15.55
C ALA A 66 -4.38 -11.06 14.09
N GLY A 67 -5.39 -11.86 13.79
CA GLY A 67 -5.57 -12.42 12.47
C GLY A 67 -6.45 -13.65 12.46
N GLU A 68 -6.58 -14.28 11.32
CA GLU A 68 -7.39 -15.48 11.12
C GLU A 68 -6.54 -16.64 10.60
N GLU A 69 -6.92 -17.83 11.03
CA GLU A 69 -6.39 -19.11 10.58
C GLU A 69 -7.58 -20.00 10.19
N PRO A 70 -7.61 -20.62 8.98
CA PRO A 70 -6.59 -20.53 7.93
C PRO A 70 -6.53 -19.14 7.25
N ILE A 71 -5.41 -18.89 6.55
CA ILE A 71 -5.23 -17.65 5.77
C ILE A 71 -6.36 -17.53 4.75
N ARG A 72 -7.00 -16.37 4.69
CA ARG A 72 -8.05 -16.07 3.69
C ARG A 72 -7.52 -16.21 2.26
N PRO A 73 -8.40 -16.53 1.28
CA PRO A 73 -8.05 -16.45 -0.12
C PRO A 73 -7.53 -15.06 -0.50
N TYR A 74 -6.69 -15.01 -1.54
CA TYR A 74 -6.19 -13.74 -2.06
C TYR A 74 -7.36 -12.82 -2.45
N TYR A 75 -7.28 -11.57 -2.00
CA TYR A 75 -8.31 -10.57 -2.29
C TYR A 75 -8.42 -10.32 -3.80
N THR A 76 -9.62 -10.42 -4.33
CA THR A 76 -9.96 -10.07 -5.71
C THR A 76 -11.04 -9.00 -5.67
N PRO A 77 -10.83 -7.83 -6.31
CA PRO A 77 -11.85 -6.80 -6.41
C PRO A 77 -13.15 -7.34 -7.00
N ARG A 78 -14.28 -7.01 -6.39
CA ARG A 78 -15.62 -7.41 -6.86
C ARG A 78 -16.54 -6.20 -6.78
N ASP A 79 -17.56 -6.18 -7.62
CA ASP A 79 -18.64 -5.21 -7.49
C ASP A 79 -19.66 -5.62 -6.40
N ARG A 80 -20.66 -4.77 -6.17
CA ARG A 80 -21.72 -5.01 -5.17
C ARG A 80 -22.59 -6.24 -5.46
N HIS A 81 -22.53 -6.78 -6.67
CA HIS A 81 -23.20 -8.00 -7.08
C HIS A 81 -22.30 -9.23 -7.02
N GLY A 82 -21.05 -9.06 -6.57
CA GLY A 82 -20.07 -10.13 -6.46
C GLY A 82 -19.34 -10.46 -7.76
N ALA A 83 -19.57 -9.71 -8.85
CA ALA A 83 -18.87 -9.91 -10.11
C ALA A 83 -17.41 -9.42 -10.01
N PRO A 84 -16.42 -10.15 -10.53
CA PRO A 84 -15.01 -9.76 -10.42
C PRO A 84 -14.72 -8.53 -11.26
N ILE A 85 -13.95 -7.59 -10.69
CA ILE A 85 -13.44 -6.40 -11.36
C ILE A 85 -11.98 -6.65 -11.74
N ASN A 86 -11.68 -6.67 -13.05
CA ASN A 86 -10.33 -6.93 -13.52
C ASN A 86 -9.61 -5.61 -13.85
N ILE A 87 -8.77 -5.15 -12.93
CA ILE A 87 -7.96 -3.94 -13.11
C ILE A 87 -6.50 -4.23 -13.48
N LEU A 88 -6.13 -5.48 -13.74
CA LEU A 88 -4.72 -5.89 -13.94
C LEU A 88 -4.06 -5.15 -15.11
N LYS A 89 -4.78 -4.94 -16.21
CA LYS A 89 -4.27 -4.27 -17.41
C LYS A 89 -4.52 -2.76 -17.43
N VAL A 90 -5.22 -2.23 -16.44
CA VAL A 90 -5.51 -0.78 -16.36
C VAL A 90 -4.22 -0.02 -16.12
N LYS A 91 -4.02 1.05 -16.89
CA LYS A 91 -2.85 1.93 -16.84
C LYS A 91 -3.28 3.38 -16.71
N PRO A 92 -2.50 4.24 -16.04
CA PRO A 92 -2.82 5.67 -15.96
C PRO A 92 -2.68 6.33 -17.35
N LYS A 93 -3.53 7.30 -17.60
CA LYS A 93 -3.47 8.19 -18.77
C LYS A 93 -2.81 9.52 -18.43
N THR A 94 -2.53 10.31 -19.45
CA THR A 94 -1.99 11.67 -19.31
C THR A 94 -2.86 12.63 -20.11
N ASP A 95 -3.40 13.63 -19.44
CA ASP A 95 -3.97 14.79 -20.15
C ASP A 95 -2.82 15.69 -20.60
N MET A 96 -2.57 15.68 -21.90
CA MET A 96 -1.48 16.46 -22.51
C MET A 96 -1.75 17.96 -22.50
N ALA A 97 -2.99 18.39 -22.34
CA ALA A 97 -3.32 19.81 -22.20
C ALA A 97 -2.91 20.37 -20.83
N LEU A 98 -2.91 19.50 -19.80
CA LEU A 98 -2.48 19.85 -18.44
C LEU A 98 -1.00 19.52 -18.19
N CYS A 99 -0.38 18.69 -19.02
CA CYS A 99 0.96 18.18 -18.79
C CYS A 99 2.03 19.25 -19.06
N GLY A 100 2.76 19.66 -18.02
CA GLY A 100 3.89 20.58 -18.16
C GLY A 100 5.22 19.95 -18.57
N GLY A 101 5.26 18.66 -18.96
CA GLY A 101 6.47 17.99 -19.46
C GLY A 101 7.58 17.77 -18.43
N CYS A 102 7.30 17.85 -17.13
CA CYS A 102 8.33 17.82 -16.07
C CYS A 102 9.01 16.45 -15.85
N GLY A 103 8.51 15.36 -16.43
CA GLY A 103 9.09 14.01 -16.33
C GLY A 103 8.96 13.32 -14.96
N LEU A 104 8.43 13.97 -13.93
CA LEU A 104 8.34 13.41 -12.56
C LEU A 104 7.60 12.08 -12.49
N CYS A 105 6.57 11.89 -13.32
CA CYS A 105 5.82 10.62 -13.34
C CYS A 105 6.66 9.46 -13.86
N ALA A 106 7.54 9.66 -14.82
CA ALA A 106 8.48 8.65 -15.30
C ALA A 106 9.57 8.37 -14.25
N ALA A 107 10.15 9.42 -13.67
CA ALA A 107 11.20 9.30 -12.64
C ALA A 107 10.72 8.58 -11.35
N ARG A 108 9.44 8.77 -10.96
CA ARG A 108 8.85 8.14 -9.77
C ARG A 108 8.23 6.77 -10.02
N CYS A 109 8.19 6.30 -11.25
CA CYS A 109 7.61 4.99 -11.56
C CYS A 109 8.52 3.86 -11.08
N PRO A 110 8.17 3.09 -10.02
CA PRO A 110 9.05 2.05 -9.50
C PRO A 110 9.25 0.89 -10.47
N MET A 111 8.38 0.79 -11.49
CA MET A 111 8.45 -0.23 -12.53
C MET A 111 9.16 0.26 -13.79
N GLY A 112 9.59 1.52 -13.86
CA GLY A 112 10.16 2.10 -15.08
C GLY A 112 9.23 2.04 -16.29
N SER A 113 7.91 1.96 -16.06
CA SER A 113 6.93 1.66 -17.12
C SER A 113 6.51 2.86 -17.95
N ILE A 114 6.74 4.09 -17.46
CA ILE A 114 6.39 5.32 -18.16
C ILE A 114 7.59 5.76 -18.99
N ASP A 115 7.36 5.98 -20.29
CA ASP A 115 8.40 6.43 -21.19
C ASP A 115 8.87 7.85 -20.82
N PRO A 116 10.17 8.08 -20.53
CA PRO A 116 10.66 9.40 -20.19
C PRO A 116 10.66 10.37 -21.38
N ALA A 117 10.68 9.87 -22.63
CA ALA A 117 10.61 10.69 -23.83
C ALA A 117 9.17 11.08 -24.19
N ASP A 118 8.20 10.23 -23.82
CA ASP A 118 6.77 10.50 -24.01
C ASP A 118 5.99 9.95 -22.80
N VAL A 119 5.77 10.80 -21.83
CA VAL A 119 5.11 10.42 -20.58
C VAL A 119 3.64 10.00 -20.75
N SER A 120 3.05 10.17 -21.93
CA SER A 120 1.73 9.61 -22.24
C SER A 120 1.77 8.09 -22.42
N GLN A 121 2.94 7.53 -22.75
CA GLN A 121 3.14 6.12 -23.02
C GLN A 121 3.47 5.35 -21.73
N VAL A 122 2.66 4.37 -21.39
CA VAL A 122 2.93 3.41 -20.30
C VAL A 122 3.21 2.04 -20.93
N LYS A 123 4.47 1.77 -21.25
CA LYS A 123 4.91 0.59 -22.02
C LYS A 123 4.94 -0.68 -21.17
N GLY A 124 5.39 -0.58 -19.93
CA GLY A 124 5.57 -1.71 -19.02
C GLY A 124 4.35 -2.06 -18.17
N ILE A 125 4.61 -2.84 -17.11
CA ILE A 125 3.59 -3.27 -16.13
C ILE A 125 3.26 -2.09 -15.20
N CYS A 126 1.98 -1.86 -14.96
CA CYS A 126 1.50 -0.92 -13.94
C CYS A 126 1.00 -1.67 -12.71
N ILE A 127 1.65 -1.48 -11.56
CA ILE A 127 1.24 -2.04 -10.26
C ILE A 127 0.21 -1.18 -9.52
N LYS A 128 -0.30 -0.11 -10.15
CA LYS A 128 -1.29 0.84 -9.60
C LYS A 128 -0.87 1.48 -8.26
N CYS A 129 0.43 1.69 -8.07
CA CYS A 129 0.94 2.39 -6.87
C CYS A 129 0.54 3.88 -6.82
N CYS A 130 0.03 4.43 -7.91
CA CYS A 130 -0.41 5.82 -8.07
C CYS A 130 0.64 6.90 -7.79
N ALA A 131 1.92 6.56 -7.67
CA ALA A 131 2.98 7.54 -7.45
C ALA A 131 3.01 8.62 -8.55
N CYS A 132 2.75 8.23 -9.81
CA CYS A 132 2.66 9.15 -10.93
C CYS A 132 1.41 10.05 -10.89
N VAL A 133 0.28 9.53 -10.39
CA VAL A 133 -0.99 10.28 -10.28
C VAL A 133 -0.95 11.24 -9.10
N LYS A 134 -0.56 10.75 -7.91
CA LYS A 134 -0.49 11.56 -6.70
C LYS A 134 0.64 12.60 -6.74
N GLY A 135 1.73 12.25 -7.37
CA GLY A 135 2.91 13.12 -7.49
C GLY A 135 2.91 14.04 -8.70
N CYS A 136 1.86 14.07 -9.53
CA CYS A 136 1.77 14.99 -10.66
C CYS A 136 1.36 16.39 -10.18
N PRO A 137 2.22 17.42 -10.32
CA PRO A 137 1.92 18.75 -9.79
C PRO A 137 0.78 19.46 -10.53
N SER A 138 0.57 19.12 -11.81
CA SER A 138 -0.51 19.69 -12.62
C SER A 138 -1.78 18.82 -12.66
N GLY A 139 -1.79 17.64 -11.97
CA GLY A 139 -2.92 16.73 -12.02
C GLY A 139 -3.13 16.02 -13.37
N ALA A 140 -2.16 16.13 -14.28
CA ALA A 140 -2.29 15.59 -15.65
C ALA A 140 -2.35 14.06 -15.71
N LYS A 141 -1.85 13.33 -14.69
CA LYS A 141 -1.92 11.87 -14.62
C LYS A 141 -3.19 11.41 -13.90
N TYR A 142 -3.93 10.50 -14.51
CA TYR A 142 -5.21 10.02 -13.98
C TYR A 142 -5.54 8.60 -14.44
N PHE A 143 -6.53 8.01 -13.79
CA PHE A 143 -7.21 6.80 -14.24
C PHE A 143 -8.65 7.14 -14.62
N ASP A 144 -9.15 6.53 -15.69
CA ASP A 144 -10.54 6.70 -16.18
C ASP A 144 -11.24 5.36 -16.47
N ASP A 145 -10.61 4.25 -16.14
CA ASP A 145 -11.23 2.94 -16.27
C ASP A 145 -12.41 2.80 -15.30
N PRO A 146 -13.62 2.47 -15.78
CA PRO A 146 -14.80 2.40 -14.91
C PRO A 146 -14.67 1.39 -13.78
N GLY A 147 -14.04 0.23 -14.02
CA GLY A 147 -13.84 -0.79 -12.99
C GLY A 147 -12.85 -0.32 -11.93
N TYR A 148 -11.77 0.35 -12.34
CA TYR A 148 -10.82 0.95 -11.41
C TYR A 148 -11.47 2.02 -10.54
N LEU A 149 -12.21 2.95 -11.13
CA LEU A 149 -12.90 4.03 -10.41
C LEU A 149 -13.98 3.49 -9.47
N TYR A 150 -14.76 2.52 -9.94
CA TYR A 150 -15.73 1.83 -9.10
C TYR A 150 -15.06 1.25 -7.85
N HIS A 151 -14.00 0.48 -8.04
CA HIS A 151 -13.26 -0.14 -6.93
C HIS A 151 -12.65 0.91 -5.98
N GLN A 152 -12.10 2.00 -6.51
CA GLN A 152 -11.60 3.12 -5.70
C GLN A 152 -12.70 3.69 -4.79
N HIS A 153 -13.85 4.05 -5.37
CA HIS A 153 -14.96 4.66 -4.63
C HIS A 153 -15.57 3.70 -3.61
N GLU A 154 -15.67 2.42 -3.95
CA GLU A 154 -16.15 1.40 -3.02
C GLU A 154 -15.24 1.27 -1.80
N LEU A 155 -13.92 1.28 -2.00
CA LEU A 155 -12.96 1.28 -0.88
C LEU A 155 -13.11 2.55 -0.03
N GLU A 156 -13.26 3.71 -0.65
CA GLU A 156 -13.47 4.99 0.05
C GLU A 156 -14.75 4.98 0.89
N GLU A 157 -15.82 4.33 0.41
CA GLU A 157 -17.09 4.20 1.14
C GLU A 157 -16.96 3.20 2.31
N ILE A 158 -16.42 1.99 2.05
CA ILE A 158 -16.37 0.90 3.05
C ILE A 158 -15.36 1.22 4.17
N TYR A 159 -14.23 1.84 3.84
CA TYR A 159 -13.12 2.09 4.76
C TYR A 159 -12.99 3.55 5.19
N ALA A 160 -14.06 4.34 5.10
CA ALA A 160 -14.07 5.76 5.49
C ALA A 160 -13.72 6.01 6.97
N ARG A 161 -13.91 5.00 7.84
CA ARG A 161 -13.56 5.10 9.26
C ARG A 161 -12.05 5.29 9.46
N PRO A 162 -11.61 6.05 10.46
CA PRO A 162 -10.21 6.11 10.84
C PRO A 162 -9.66 4.71 11.15
N ALA A 163 -8.48 4.42 10.66
CA ALA A 163 -7.75 3.20 11.00
C ALA A 163 -6.72 3.49 12.09
N GLU A 164 -6.47 2.51 12.95
CA GLU A 164 -5.51 2.59 14.05
C GLU A 164 -4.30 1.70 13.76
N ASN A 165 -3.14 2.11 14.30
CA ASN A 165 -1.95 1.28 14.30
C ASN A 165 -2.12 0.12 15.28
N ALA A 166 -1.48 -1.02 15.01
CA ALA A 166 -1.47 -2.16 15.91
C ALA A 166 -0.03 -2.62 16.16
N LEU A 167 0.31 -2.80 17.42
CA LEU A 167 1.63 -3.26 17.86
C LEU A 167 1.49 -4.57 18.62
N PHE A 168 2.47 -5.46 18.46
CA PHE A 168 2.54 -6.77 19.10
C PHE A 168 4.01 -7.01 19.50
N ILE A 169 4.26 -7.05 20.80
CA ILE A 169 5.58 -7.28 21.41
C ILE A 169 5.42 -8.34 22.50
#